data_197fad0ead4eac0f6879c60a319186cd
#
_entry.id   197fad0ead4eac0f6879c60a319186cd
#
_cell.length_a   1.000
_cell.length_b   1.000
_cell.length_c   1.000
_cell.angle_alpha   90.00
_cell.angle_beta   90.00
_cell.angle_gamma   90.00
#
_symmetry.space_group_name_H-M   'P 1'
#
loop_
_entity.id
_entity.type
_entity.pdbx_description
1 polymer ?
#
loop_
_entity_poly.entity_id
_entity_poly.type
_entity_poly.pdbx_seq_one_letter_code
_entity_poly.pdbx_strand_id
1 'polypeptide(L)'
;MFQRRIHVAINGIPKYKGDSETICKHIIQNCWNGSFFQVSTGHFSLFYIRDFGMCIDALLRLGYQKEAQKTLQFALTVYSRENRITTTISRNGIGFDVFSYAPDSLAFLLYSLRVSKNKELVEMYKPFLELQISHFYNTVVDEKTGLVQSGRNFSSIKDHAKRSVSCYDSCCIAVVAREATMLGLKNPFVNTYSYKKIQEKIKETFWTGDYFSDCEASDIITGDANVFPYWFRIFTDRKMIIKSIAAIQKQKLDQPLPLKYTSFIPKNFFFPLELVAPNYEGNSIWAHLGLCYIDVVASVDKKLARKYVQEYKKQIEKHKNFLELYNPEGQPYKSLFYYSDAGMLWCSKWFVLKTL
;
A
#
# COMPACT_ATOMS: atom_id res chain seq x y z
N MET A 1 -15.54 -13.60 1.22
CA MET A 1 -14.50 -14.15 2.13
C MET A 1 -14.89 -15.54 2.65
N PHE A 2 -15.99 -15.72 3.35
CA PHE A 2 -16.40 -17.02 3.92
C PHE A 2 -16.52 -18.17 2.89
N GLN A 3 -17.19 -17.96 1.77
CA GLN A 3 -17.28 -18.95 0.69
C GLN A 3 -15.91 -19.41 0.19
N ARG A 4 -14.96 -18.47 0.04
CA ARG A 4 -13.58 -18.81 -0.32
C ARG A 4 -12.90 -19.63 0.77
N ARG A 5 -13.12 -19.30 2.05
CA ARG A 5 -12.57 -20.07 3.16
C ARG A 5 -12.99 -21.55 3.09
N ILE A 6 -14.27 -21.79 2.80
CA ILE A 6 -14.80 -23.14 2.59
C ILE A 6 -14.15 -23.79 1.35
N HIS A 7 -14.12 -23.07 0.22
CA HIS A 7 -13.49 -23.58 -1.00
C HIS A 7 -12.04 -23.98 -0.79
N VAL A 8 -11.24 -23.12 -0.14
CA VAL A 8 -9.82 -23.40 0.14
C VAL A 8 -9.67 -24.55 1.15
N ALA A 9 -10.60 -24.69 2.11
CA ALA A 9 -10.58 -25.81 3.05
C ALA A 9 -10.79 -27.17 2.37
N ILE A 10 -11.62 -27.20 1.32
CA ILE A 10 -11.95 -28.41 0.58
C ILE A 10 -10.92 -28.68 -0.54
N ASN A 11 -10.60 -27.68 -1.34
CA ASN A 11 -9.86 -27.84 -2.59
C ASN A 11 -8.39 -27.35 -2.50
N GLY A 12 -8.00 -26.72 -1.39
CA GLY A 12 -6.71 -26.08 -1.25
C GLY A 12 -6.61 -24.73 -2.01
N ILE A 13 -5.44 -24.11 -1.93
CA ILE A 13 -5.12 -22.88 -2.68
C ILE A 13 -4.88 -23.27 -4.15
N PRO A 14 -5.39 -22.51 -5.14
CA PRO A 14 -5.06 -22.71 -6.54
C PRO A 14 -3.54 -22.73 -6.75
N LYS A 15 -3.03 -23.69 -7.52
CA LYS A 15 -1.59 -23.86 -7.77
C LYS A 15 -1.27 -23.57 -9.23
N TYR A 16 -0.32 -22.66 -9.46
CA TYR A 16 0.24 -22.43 -10.79
C TYR A 16 1.39 -23.41 -11.07
N LYS A 17 1.56 -23.78 -12.34
CA LYS A 17 2.67 -24.63 -12.78
C LYS A 17 3.91 -23.78 -13.04
N GLY A 18 5.09 -24.37 -12.88
CA GLY A 18 6.37 -23.75 -13.21
C GLY A 18 7.19 -23.32 -11.98
N ASP A 19 8.21 -22.57 -12.25
CA ASP A 19 9.05 -21.90 -11.26
C ASP A 19 8.43 -20.57 -10.79
N SER A 20 9.08 -19.91 -9.85
CA SER A 20 8.58 -18.66 -9.28
C SER A 20 8.35 -17.55 -10.30
N GLU A 21 9.15 -17.49 -11.36
CA GLU A 21 9.03 -16.48 -12.41
C GLU A 21 7.82 -16.74 -13.29
N THR A 22 7.67 -17.98 -13.75
CA THR A 22 6.51 -18.43 -14.54
C THR A 22 5.21 -18.24 -13.77
N ILE A 23 5.20 -18.59 -12.48
CA ILE A 23 4.06 -18.39 -11.59
C ILE A 23 3.67 -16.92 -11.51
N CYS A 24 4.61 -16.02 -11.21
CA CYS A 24 4.32 -14.58 -11.11
C CYS A 24 3.86 -14.00 -12.44
N LYS A 25 4.45 -14.41 -13.56
CA LYS A 25 4.03 -13.97 -14.90
C LYS A 25 2.57 -14.35 -15.17
N HIS A 26 2.19 -15.60 -14.89
CA HIS A 26 0.80 -16.04 -15.05
C HIS A 26 -0.16 -15.30 -14.12
N ILE A 27 0.24 -15.04 -12.86
CA ILE A 27 -0.58 -14.26 -11.92
C ILE A 27 -0.83 -12.85 -12.47
N ILE A 28 0.22 -12.14 -12.91
CA ILE A 28 0.08 -10.77 -13.46
C ILE A 28 -0.86 -10.78 -14.67
N GLN A 29 -0.70 -11.74 -15.58
CA GLN A 29 -1.58 -11.89 -16.75
C GLN A 29 -3.04 -12.15 -16.36
N ASN A 30 -3.27 -13.00 -15.36
CA ASN A 30 -4.61 -13.34 -14.88
C ASN A 30 -5.26 -12.22 -14.05
N CYS A 31 -4.47 -11.31 -13.47
CA CYS A 31 -4.98 -10.10 -12.82
C CYS A 31 -5.48 -9.06 -13.83
N TRP A 32 -5.10 -9.15 -15.10
CA TRP A 32 -5.66 -8.31 -16.16
C TRP A 32 -6.98 -8.88 -16.67
N ASN A 33 -8.09 -8.16 -16.45
CA ASN A 33 -9.42 -8.62 -16.84
C ASN A 33 -9.92 -8.07 -18.21
N GLY A 34 -9.04 -7.39 -18.98
CA GLY A 34 -9.37 -6.73 -20.24
C GLY A 34 -9.67 -5.24 -20.12
N SER A 35 -10.06 -4.77 -18.94
CA SER A 35 -10.41 -3.37 -18.65
C SER A 35 -9.51 -2.72 -17.61
N PHE A 36 -9.18 -3.45 -16.55
CA PHE A 36 -8.31 -2.98 -15.46
C PHE A 36 -7.56 -4.13 -14.80
N PHE A 37 -6.48 -3.82 -14.09
CA PHE A 37 -5.82 -4.75 -13.19
C PHE A 37 -6.61 -4.90 -11.89
N GLN A 38 -7.11 -6.11 -11.62
CA GLN A 38 -7.62 -6.50 -10.30
C GLN A 38 -6.45 -6.87 -9.37
N VAL A 39 -6.66 -6.71 -8.06
CA VAL A 39 -5.59 -6.91 -7.07
C VAL A 39 -5.21 -8.38 -6.91
N SER A 40 -6.19 -9.28 -7.10
CA SER A 40 -5.93 -10.71 -7.05
C SER A 40 -6.77 -11.48 -8.04
N THR A 41 -6.41 -12.75 -8.24
CA THR A 41 -7.27 -13.74 -8.92
C THR A 41 -8.23 -14.44 -7.95
N GLY A 42 -8.21 -14.06 -6.68
CA GLY A 42 -9.01 -14.64 -5.60
C GLY A 42 -10.20 -13.78 -5.20
N HIS A 43 -10.38 -13.55 -3.90
CA HIS A 43 -11.55 -12.79 -3.42
C HIS A 43 -11.38 -11.26 -3.54
N PHE A 44 -10.15 -10.74 -3.65
CA PHE A 44 -9.90 -9.33 -3.98
C PHE A 44 -9.85 -9.08 -5.50
N SER A 45 -10.69 -9.78 -6.27
CA SER A 45 -10.76 -9.64 -7.72
C SER A 45 -11.50 -8.37 -8.17
N LEU A 46 -11.19 -7.23 -7.54
CA LEU A 46 -11.68 -5.89 -7.81
C LEU A 46 -10.50 -4.95 -8.07
N PHE A 47 -10.80 -3.72 -8.47
CA PHE A 47 -9.78 -2.67 -8.50
C PHE A 47 -9.63 -2.03 -7.13
N TYR A 48 -8.38 -1.93 -6.66
CA TYR A 48 -8.00 -1.18 -5.46
C TYR A 48 -6.88 -0.21 -5.83
N ILE A 49 -7.12 1.09 -5.65
CA ILE A 49 -6.15 2.11 -6.09
C ILE A 49 -4.84 2.08 -5.30
N ARG A 50 -4.88 1.78 -4.00
CA ARG A 50 -3.71 1.59 -3.15
C ARG A 50 -2.78 0.50 -3.70
N ASP A 51 -3.34 -0.66 -3.92
CA ASP A 51 -2.61 -1.85 -4.37
C ASP A 51 -2.06 -1.68 -5.78
N PHE A 52 -2.87 -1.12 -6.67
CA PHE A 52 -2.43 -0.77 -8.02
C PHE A 52 -1.29 0.26 -7.98
N GLY A 53 -1.40 1.29 -7.13
CA GLY A 53 -0.38 2.31 -6.96
C GLY A 53 0.94 1.76 -6.41
N MET A 54 0.90 0.74 -5.55
CA MET A 54 2.12 0.04 -5.12
C MET A 54 2.77 -0.77 -6.26
N CYS A 55 2.00 -1.23 -7.24
CA CYS A 55 2.47 -2.10 -8.31
C CYS A 55 2.84 -1.36 -9.60
N ILE A 56 2.39 -0.12 -9.80
CA ILE A 56 2.45 0.55 -11.11
C ILE A 56 3.86 0.65 -11.67
N ASP A 57 4.86 1.03 -10.86
CA ASP A 57 6.25 1.11 -11.33
C ASP A 57 6.77 -0.26 -11.84
N ALA A 58 6.39 -1.34 -11.15
CA ALA A 58 6.76 -2.68 -11.56
C ALA A 58 6.03 -3.08 -12.86
N LEU A 59 4.74 -2.80 -12.97
CA LEU A 59 3.96 -3.08 -14.18
C LEU A 59 4.53 -2.35 -15.39
N LEU A 60 4.90 -1.07 -15.24
CA LEU A 60 5.51 -0.29 -16.33
C LEU A 60 6.86 -0.87 -16.76
N ARG A 61 7.72 -1.27 -15.81
CA ARG A 61 9.02 -1.93 -16.09
C ARG A 61 8.85 -3.28 -16.76
N LEU A 62 7.74 -3.97 -16.51
CA LEU A 62 7.41 -5.25 -17.12
C LEU A 62 6.71 -5.12 -18.49
N GLY A 63 6.52 -3.89 -18.99
CA GLY A 63 5.96 -3.62 -20.32
C GLY A 63 4.42 -3.52 -20.38
N TYR A 64 3.73 -3.48 -19.23
CA TYR A 64 2.27 -3.34 -19.15
C TYR A 64 1.80 -1.88 -19.19
N GLN A 65 2.43 -1.05 -20.05
CA GLN A 65 2.10 0.38 -20.17
C GLN A 65 0.66 0.62 -20.60
N LYS A 66 0.19 -0.10 -21.61
CA LYS A 66 -1.17 0.06 -22.15
C LYS A 66 -2.23 -0.35 -21.14
N GLU A 67 -2.02 -1.46 -20.46
CA GLU A 67 -2.92 -1.99 -19.45
C GLU A 67 -2.98 -1.08 -18.22
N ALA A 68 -1.85 -0.53 -17.79
CA ALA A 68 -1.80 0.45 -16.72
C ALA A 68 -2.55 1.74 -17.06
N GLN A 69 -2.40 2.25 -18.30
CA GLN A 69 -3.15 3.40 -18.77
C GLN A 69 -4.65 3.15 -18.84
N LYS A 70 -5.09 1.98 -19.36
CA LYS A 70 -6.51 1.59 -19.36
C LYS A 70 -7.07 1.47 -17.94
N THR A 71 -6.28 0.93 -17.00
CA THR A 71 -6.68 0.84 -15.59
C THR A 71 -6.93 2.22 -14.99
N LEU A 72 -6.03 3.18 -15.23
CA LEU A 72 -6.20 4.56 -14.76
C LEU A 72 -7.39 5.25 -15.43
N GLN A 73 -7.60 5.05 -16.73
CA GLN A 73 -8.76 5.55 -17.45
C GLN A 73 -10.06 5.00 -16.86
N PHE A 74 -10.14 3.70 -16.60
CA PHE A 74 -11.28 3.05 -15.95
C PHE A 74 -11.56 3.68 -14.58
N ALA A 75 -10.52 3.81 -13.73
CA ALA A 75 -10.67 4.38 -12.40
C ALA A 75 -11.17 5.82 -12.44
N LEU A 76 -10.56 6.69 -13.26
CA LEU A 76 -10.95 8.09 -13.37
C LEU A 76 -12.35 8.27 -13.95
N THR A 77 -12.76 7.41 -14.90
CA THR A 77 -14.15 7.42 -15.44
C THR A 77 -15.16 7.16 -14.33
N VAL A 78 -14.91 6.17 -13.48
CA VAL A 78 -15.82 5.86 -12.35
C VAL A 78 -15.80 6.97 -11.32
N TYR A 79 -14.62 7.39 -10.90
CA TYR A 79 -14.45 8.41 -9.84
C TYR A 79 -15.06 9.75 -10.24
N SER A 80 -14.85 10.20 -11.48
CA SER A 80 -15.42 11.48 -11.96
C SER A 80 -16.96 11.42 -12.07
N ARG A 81 -17.51 10.29 -12.52
CA ARG A 81 -18.95 10.07 -12.55
C ARG A 81 -19.59 10.12 -11.16
N GLU A 82 -18.93 9.54 -10.17
CA GLU A 82 -19.40 9.52 -8.77
C GLU A 82 -18.98 10.75 -7.98
N ASN A 83 -18.19 11.64 -8.58
CA ASN A 83 -17.62 12.83 -7.98
C ASN A 83 -16.85 12.55 -6.68
N ARG A 84 -16.22 11.39 -6.56
CA ARG A 84 -15.40 10.99 -5.40
C ARG A 84 -14.36 9.95 -5.78
N ILE A 85 -13.23 9.97 -5.06
CA ILE A 85 -12.20 8.93 -5.13
C ILE A 85 -12.44 7.96 -3.96
N THR A 86 -12.53 6.68 -4.27
CA THR A 86 -12.76 5.61 -3.30
C THR A 86 -11.60 4.61 -3.33
N THR A 87 -11.45 3.84 -2.25
CA THR A 87 -10.41 2.80 -2.15
C THR A 87 -10.58 1.74 -3.23
N THR A 88 -11.82 1.38 -3.53
CA THR A 88 -12.17 0.21 -4.35
C THR A 88 -13.19 0.57 -5.40
N ILE A 89 -13.12 -0.09 -6.56
CA ILE A 89 -14.16 -0.08 -7.58
C ILE A 89 -14.55 -1.52 -7.89
N SER A 90 -15.87 -1.78 -7.84
CA SER A 90 -16.44 -3.08 -8.20
C SER A 90 -16.32 -3.37 -9.69
N ARG A 91 -16.54 -4.63 -10.10
CA ARG A 91 -16.57 -5.00 -11.52
C ARG A 91 -17.66 -4.27 -12.32
N ASN A 92 -18.73 -3.87 -11.64
CA ASN A 92 -19.85 -3.12 -12.23
C ASN A 92 -19.59 -1.60 -12.25
N GLY A 93 -18.38 -1.15 -11.91
CA GLY A 93 -18.02 0.25 -11.94
C GLY A 93 -18.68 1.07 -10.81
N ILE A 94 -18.87 0.51 -9.63
CA ILE A 94 -19.36 1.22 -8.43
C ILE A 94 -18.19 1.38 -7.48
N GLY A 95 -17.92 2.63 -7.09
CA GLY A 95 -16.88 2.97 -6.12
C GLY A 95 -17.37 2.85 -4.68
N PHE A 96 -16.53 2.32 -3.80
CA PHE A 96 -16.81 2.25 -2.36
C PHE A 96 -15.52 2.26 -1.53
N ASP A 97 -15.62 2.80 -0.32
CA ASP A 97 -14.54 2.75 0.66
C ASP A 97 -14.66 1.52 1.53
N VAL A 98 -13.50 0.97 1.94
CA VAL A 98 -13.46 -0.09 2.94
C VAL A 98 -13.51 0.61 4.30
N PHE A 99 -14.63 0.53 5.01
CA PHE A 99 -14.96 1.17 6.28
C PHE A 99 -15.15 2.70 6.22
N SER A 100 -14.11 3.49 5.96
CA SER A 100 -14.17 4.96 5.96
C SER A 100 -13.28 5.57 4.87
N TYR A 101 -13.27 6.90 4.78
CA TYR A 101 -12.41 7.62 3.85
C TYR A 101 -10.94 7.23 4.02
N ALA A 102 -10.25 7.01 2.90
CA ALA A 102 -8.87 6.55 2.85
C ALA A 102 -7.96 7.62 2.20
N PRO A 103 -7.16 8.35 2.98
CA PRO A 103 -6.22 9.37 2.46
C PRO A 103 -5.28 8.85 1.39
N ASP A 104 -4.85 7.61 1.49
CA ASP A 104 -3.93 6.99 0.54
C ASP A 104 -4.54 6.76 -0.85
N SER A 105 -5.88 6.74 -0.97
CA SER A 105 -6.53 6.58 -2.28
C SER A 105 -6.17 7.71 -3.25
N LEU A 106 -6.25 8.95 -2.83
CA LEU A 106 -5.84 10.09 -3.66
C LEU A 106 -4.32 10.13 -3.86
N ALA A 107 -3.55 9.84 -2.80
CA ALA A 107 -2.10 9.82 -2.87
C ALA A 107 -1.58 8.84 -3.93
N PHE A 108 -2.09 7.60 -3.92
CA PHE A 108 -1.72 6.59 -4.92
C PHE A 108 -2.26 6.87 -6.32
N LEU A 109 -3.44 7.50 -6.45
CA LEU A 109 -3.95 7.92 -7.75
C LEU A 109 -3.03 8.96 -8.40
N LEU A 110 -2.72 10.05 -7.69
CA LEU A 110 -1.84 11.10 -8.21
C LEU A 110 -0.43 10.57 -8.51
N TYR A 111 0.14 9.76 -7.60
CA TYR A 111 1.39 9.07 -7.83
C TYR A 111 1.36 8.22 -9.11
N SER A 112 0.30 7.43 -9.29
CA SER A 112 0.14 6.56 -10.47
C SER A 112 0.01 7.34 -11.77
N LEU A 113 -0.72 8.44 -11.76
CA LEU A 113 -0.83 9.36 -12.90
C LEU A 113 0.52 9.96 -13.29
N ARG A 114 1.32 10.40 -12.30
CA ARG A 114 2.63 10.96 -12.58
C ARG A 114 3.60 9.92 -13.17
N VAL A 115 3.70 8.73 -12.56
CA VAL A 115 4.67 7.72 -13.03
C VAL A 115 4.29 7.11 -14.36
N SER A 116 2.99 7.03 -14.69
CA SER A 116 2.50 6.58 -15.99
C SER A 116 2.76 7.58 -17.11
N LYS A 117 3.13 8.84 -16.78
CA LYS A 117 3.40 9.94 -17.71
C LYS A 117 2.25 10.23 -18.70
N ASN A 118 1.02 9.89 -18.35
CA ASN A 118 -0.14 10.12 -19.20
C ASN A 118 -0.71 11.53 -18.99
N LYS A 119 -0.12 12.51 -19.68
CA LYS A 119 -0.53 13.92 -19.60
C LYS A 119 -1.95 14.16 -20.11
N GLU A 120 -2.36 13.48 -21.17
CA GLU A 120 -3.69 13.62 -21.74
C GLU A 120 -4.77 13.25 -20.73
N LEU A 121 -4.56 12.16 -19.99
CA LEU A 121 -5.49 11.71 -18.96
C LEU A 121 -5.56 12.72 -17.80
N VAL A 122 -4.43 13.31 -17.40
CA VAL A 122 -4.41 14.34 -16.36
C VAL A 122 -5.18 15.58 -16.81
N GLU A 123 -4.95 16.09 -18.02
CA GLU A 123 -5.66 17.28 -18.53
C GLU A 123 -7.16 17.00 -18.71
N MET A 124 -7.55 15.82 -19.19
CA MET A 124 -8.97 15.42 -19.37
C MET A 124 -9.74 15.48 -18.03
N TYR A 125 -9.12 15.04 -16.93
CA TYR A 125 -9.76 14.98 -15.63
C TYR A 125 -9.32 16.10 -14.66
N LYS A 126 -8.63 17.13 -15.15
CA LYS A 126 -8.05 18.20 -14.35
C LYS A 126 -9.04 18.87 -13.39
N PRO A 127 -10.24 19.33 -13.81
CA PRO A 127 -11.18 19.97 -12.90
C PRO A 127 -11.63 19.03 -11.77
N PHE A 128 -11.85 17.75 -12.09
CA PHE A 128 -12.21 16.73 -11.11
C PHE A 128 -11.06 16.50 -10.10
N LEU A 129 -9.83 16.33 -10.58
CA LEU A 129 -8.66 16.11 -9.71
C LEU A 129 -8.43 17.29 -8.77
N GLU A 130 -8.52 18.53 -9.26
CA GLU A 130 -8.37 19.72 -8.46
C GLU A 130 -9.46 19.86 -7.37
N LEU A 131 -10.69 19.47 -7.69
CA LEU A 131 -11.79 19.40 -6.72
C LEU A 131 -11.51 18.34 -5.63
N GLN A 132 -11.03 17.14 -6.03
CA GLN A 132 -10.70 16.08 -5.07
C GLN A 132 -9.50 16.44 -4.18
N ILE A 133 -8.52 17.15 -4.70
CA ILE A 133 -7.39 17.66 -3.90
C ILE A 133 -7.88 18.67 -2.86
N SER A 134 -8.79 19.57 -3.24
CA SER A 134 -9.39 20.53 -2.31
C SER A 134 -10.24 19.83 -1.25
N HIS A 135 -11.03 18.82 -1.64
CA HIS A 135 -11.79 18.00 -0.70
C HIS A 135 -10.89 17.23 0.27
N PHE A 136 -9.82 16.63 -0.24
CA PHE A 136 -8.80 15.95 0.59
C PHE A 136 -8.20 16.91 1.62
N TYR A 137 -7.79 18.11 1.20
CA TYR A 137 -7.22 19.11 2.10
C TYR A 137 -8.16 19.41 3.26
N ASN A 138 -9.41 19.75 2.96
CA ASN A 138 -10.42 20.08 3.98
C ASN A 138 -10.79 18.90 4.89
N THR A 139 -10.66 17.66 4.40
CA THR A 139 -11.08 16.45 5.12
C THR A 139 -9.97 15.85 5.96
N VAL A 140 -8.73 15.92 5.48
CA VAL A 140 -7.60 15.17 6.05
C VAL A 140 -6.61 16.06 6.79
N VAL A 141 -6.39 17.29 6.30
CA VAL A 141 -5.31 18.16 6.81
C VAL A 141 -5.80 18.98 8.00
N ASP A 142 -5.05 18.94 9.08
CA ASP A 142 -5.20 19.90 10.17
C ASP A 142 -4.50 21.22 9.79
N GLU A 143 -5.26 22.30 9.69
CA GLU A 143 -4.75 23.62 9.26
C GLU A 143 -3.75 24.23 10.22
N LYS A 144 -3.69 23.78 11.48
CA LYS A 144 -2.72 24.32 12.47
C LYS A 144 -1.36 23.63 12.37
N THR A 145 -1.36 22.34 12.06
CA THR A 145 -0.15 21.52 12.07
C THR A 145 0.36 21.15 10.67
N GLY A 146 -0.53 21.11 9.66
CA GLY A 146 -0.22 20.59 8.32
C GLY A 146 -0.13 19.06 8.25
N LEU A 147 -0.44 18.38 9.34
CA LEU A 147 -0.48 16.92 9.44
C LEU A 147 -1.93 16.41 9.35
N VAL A 148 -2.11 15.11 9.53
CA VAL A 148 -3.45 14.52 9.53
C VAL A 148 -4.27 14.99 10.73
N GLN A 149 -5.58 15.24 10.55
CA GLN A 149 -6.48 15.69 11.59
C GLN A 149 -6.56 14.68 12.75
N SER A 150 -6.45 15.17 13.97
CA SER A 150 -6.70 14.38 15.18
C SER A 150 -8.19 14.04 15.33
N GLY A 151 -8.51 12.95 16.05
CA GLY A 151 -9.88 12.56 16.36
C GLY A 151 -10.67 11.94 15.19
N ARG A 152 -10.09 11.82 13.99
CA ARG A 152 -10.65 11.08 12.86
C ARG A 152 -9.94 9.75 12.66
N ASN A 153 -10.70 8.71 12.37
CA ASN A 153 -10.16 7.42 11.94
C ASN A 153 -10.31 7.31 10.42
N PHE A 154 -9.21 7.10 9.75
CA PHE A 154 -9.14 6.88 8.31
C PHE A 154 -8.86 5.41 8.02
N SER A 155 -9.51 4.88 6.98
CA SER A 155 -9.28 3.52 6.49
C SER A 155 -8.17 3.52 5.44
N SER A 156 -6.93 3.65 5.93
CA SER A 156 -5.73 3.71 5.09
C SER A 156 -5.06 2.33 4.96
N ILE A 157 -3.74 2.27 5.02
CA ILE A 157 -2.95 1.03 4.95
C ILE A 157 -3.32 0.00 6.03
N LYS A 158 -3.82 0.45 7.17
CA LYS A 158 -4.47 -0.34 8.21
C LYS A 158 -5.94 0.09 8.23
N ASP A 159 -6.82 -0.74 7.69
CA ASP A 159 -8.19 -0.36 7.40
C ASP A 159 -9.05 -0.18 8.67
N HIS A 160 -8.73 -0.86 9.76
CA HIS A 160 -9.52 -0.86 11.00
C HIS A 160 -8.75 -0.48 12.26
N ALA A 161 -7.47 -0.19 12.16
CA ALA A 161 -6.68 0.30 13.30
C ALA A 161 -7.07 1.75 13.63
N LYS A 162 -7.41 1.98 14.91
CA LYS A 162 -7.69 3.33 15.40
C LYS A 162 -6.37 4.04 15.69
N ARG A 163 -6.06 5.06 14.90
CA ARG A 163 -4.83 5.84 15.01
C ARG A 163 -5.15 7.33 15.05
N SER A 164 -4.61 8.03 16.02
CA SER A 164 -4.66 9.50 16.06
C SER A 164 -3.39 10.04 15.45
N VAL A 165 -3.46 11.00 14.53
CA VAL A 165 -2.32 11.64 13.85
C VAL A 165 -1.24 10.62 13.47
N SER A 166 -1.54 9.77 12.47
CA SER A 166 -0.60 8.72 12.06
C SER A 166 0.52 9.25 11.15
N CYS A 167 1.71 8.67 11.28
CA CYS A 167 2.84 8.96 10.39
C CYS A 167 2.49 8.62 8.94
N TYR A 168 1.84 7.46 8.70
CA TYR A 168 1.47 7.03 7.35
C TYR A 168 0.52 8.02 6.65
N ASP A 169 -0.58 8.43 7.31
CA ASP A 169 -1.53 9.36 6.69
C ASP A 169 -0.92 10.75 6.49
N SER A 170 -0.03 11.18 7.39
CA SER A 170 0.75 12.41 7.22
C SER A 170 1.71 12.31 6.02
N CYS A 171 2.28 11.13 5.75
CA CYS A 171 3.03 10.88 4.52
C CYS A 171 2.14 10.96 3.27
N CYS A 172 0.88 10.49 3.33
CA CYS A 172 -0.06 10.64 2.23
C CYS A 172 -0.34 12.11 1.91
N ILE A 173 -0.45 12.99 2.93
CA ILE A 173 -0.56 14.44 2.74
C ILE A 173 0.64 14.99 1.96
N ALA A 174 1.86 14.62 2.36
CA ALA A 174 3.08 15.05 1.67
C ALA A 174 3.11 14.57 0.21
N VAL A 175 2.67 13.33 -0.05
CA VAL A 175 2.55 12.80 -1.42
C VAL A 175 1.55 13.59 -2.24
N VAL A 176 0.33 13.85 -1.73
CA VAL A 176 -0.69 14.62 -2.44
C VAL A 176 -0.17 16.03 -2.77
N ALA A 177 0.43 16.72 -1.81
CA ALA A 177 0.99 18.05 -2.02
C ALA A 177 2.07 18.07 -3.13
N ARG A 178 2.98 17.10 -3.11
CA ARG A 178 4.05 16.96 -4.10
C ARG A 178 3.50 16.59 -5.49
N GLU A 179 2.69 15.55 -5.56
CA GLU A 179 2.21 15.03 -6.83
C GLU A 179 1.27 16.01 -7.53
N ALA A 180 0.40 16.71 -6.78
CA ALA A 180 -0.45 17.76 -7.31
C ALA A 180 0.40 18.88 -7.97
N THR A 181 1.45 19.31 -7.31
CA THR A 181 2.38 20.33 -7.85
C THR A 181 3.11 19.81 -9.10
N MET A 182 3.61 18.58 -9.07
CA MET A 182 4.34 17.97 -10.19
C MET A 182 3.45 17.72 -11.43
N LEU A 183 2.16 17.49 -11.22
CA LEU A 183 1.15 17.31 -12.27
C LEU A 183 0.58 18.66 -12.78
N GLY A 184 0.98 19.80 -12.22
CA GLY A 184 0.45 21.11 -12.61
C GLY A 184 -1.01 21.35 -12.22
N LEU A 185 -1.47 20.67 -11.15
CA LEU A 185 -2.84 20.78 -10.64
C LEU A 185 -2.93 21.91 -9.61
N LYS A 186 -4.01 22.72 -9.70
CA LYS A 186 -4.32 23.72 -8.67
C LYS A 186 -4.57 23.01 -7.35
N ASN A 187 -3.94 23.47 -6.28
CA ASN A 187 -4.04 22.86 -4.98
C ASN A 187 -3.84 23.88 -3.84
N PRO A 188 -4.48 23.68 -2.67
CA PRO A 188 -4.39 24.60 -1.53
C PRO A 188 -3.03 24.59 -0.82
N PHE A 189 -2.23 23.54 -1.00
CA PHE A 189 -0.94 23.38 -0.31
C PHE A 189 0.07 24.47 -0.64
N VAL A 190 0.01 25.05 -1.83
CA VAL A 190 0.94 26.09 -2.29
C VAL A 190 0.91 27.32 -1.35
N ASN A 191 -0.26 27.68 -0.84
CA ASN A 191 -0.46 28.89 -0.04
C ASN A 191 -0.40 28.64 1.47
N THR A 192 -0.44 27.40 1.93
CA THR A 192 -0.54 27.04 3.34
C THR A 192 0.65 26.22 3.81
N TYR A 193 0.70 24.95 3.40
CA TYR A 193 1.73 23.99 3.75
C TYR A 193 2.39 23.45 2.50
N SER A 194 3.50 24.05 2.06
CA SER A 194 4.27 23.47 0.97
C SER A 194 4.77 22.06 1.33
N TYR A 195 5.04 21.23 0.33
CA TYR A 195 5.61 19.91 0.51
C TYR A 195 6.79 19.88 1.50
N LYS A 196 7.69 20.89 1.42
CA LYS A 196 8.85 20.97 2.30
C LYS A 196 8.45 21.21 3.76
N LYS A 197 7.50 22.10 4.02
CA LYS A 197 6.97 22.32 5.38
C LYS A 197 6.31 21.08 5.96
N ILE A 198 5.51 20.36 5.15
CA ILE A 198 4.90 19.10 5.58
C ILE A 198 5.98 18.05 5.90
N GLN A 199 7.01 17.94 5.07
CA GLN A 199 8.15 17.06 5.31
C GLN A 199 8.85 17.36 6.63
N GLU A 200 9.11 18.65 6.91
CA GLU A 200 9.70 19.11 8.17
C GLU A 200 8.81 18.73 9.36
N LYS A 201 7.49 18.96 9.27
CA LYS A 201 6.52 18.62 10.31
C LYS A 201 6.45 17.11 10.58
N ILE A 202 6.45 16.28 9.53
CA ILE A 202 6.51 14.81 9.68
C ILE A 202 7.77 14.42 10.46
N LYS A 203 8.93 15.01 10.13
CA LYS A 203 10.17 14.71 10.83
C LYS A 203 10.15 15.17 12.28
N GLU A 204 9.69 16.38 12.55
CA GLU A 204 9.59 16.95 13.90
C GLU A 204 8.68 16.11 14.81
N THR A 205 7.56 15.62 14.25
CA THR A 205 6.53 14.93 15.05
C THR A 205 6.84 13.44 15.25
N PHE A 206 7.33 12.75 14.21
CA PHE A 206 7.41 11.29 14.26
C PHE A 206 8.83 10.73 14.33
N TRP A 207 9.87 11.49 13.94
CA TRP A 207 11.24 10.98 13.96
C TRP A 207 11.86 11.03 15.35
N THR A 208 12.11 9.85 15.95
CA THR A 208 12.68 9.72 17.30
C THR A 208 14.20 9.88 17.36
N GLY A 209 14.85 10.01 16.21
CA GLY A 209 16.32 9.92 16.09
C GLY A 209 16.81 8.58 15.53
N ASP A 210 16.01 7.51 15.65
CA ASP A 210 16.35 6.16 15.18
C ASP A 210 15.30 5.53 14.28
N TYR A 211 14.02 5.92 14.41
CA TYR A 211 12.90 5.41 13.62
C TYR A 211 11.74 6.42 13.60
N PHE A 212 10.75 6.20 12.74
CA PHE A 212 9.48 6.91 12.78
C PHE A 212 8.48 6.19 13.68
N SER A 213 7.91 6.90 14.65
CA SER A 213 6.80 6.39 15.48
C SER A 213 5.51 6.23 14.65
N ASP A 214 4.62 5.31 15.05
CA ASP A 214 3.35 5.05 14.35
C ASP A 214 2.43 6.27 14.35
N CYS A 215 2.29 6.92 15.50
CA CYS A 215 1.42 8.08 15.73
C CYS A 215 2.15 9.15 16.54
N GLU A 216 1.58 10.35 16.55
CA GLU A 216 1.95 11.40 17.52
C GLU A 216 1.82 10.87 18.95
N ALA A 217 2.72 11.24 19.82
CA ALA A 217 2.78 10.79 21.22
C ALA A 217 2.85 9.25 21.41
N SER A 218 3.37 8.53 20.42
CA SER A 218 3.63 7.09 20.48
C SER A 218 5.11 6.81 20.29
N ASP A 219 5.63 5.80 20.96
CA ASP A 219 6.98 5.24 20.78
C ASP A 219 6.97 3.90 20.02
N ILE A 220 5.79 3.51 19.53
CA ILE A 220 5.60 2.22 18.86
C ILE A 220 6.25 2.23 17.47
N ILE A 221 7.08 1.23 17.21
CA ILE A 221 7.67 0.96 15.89
C ILE A 221 6.68 0.13 15.08
N THR A 222 6.29 0.65 13.92
CA THR A 222 5.47 -0.10 12.97
C THR A 222 6.13 -0.18 11.59
N GLY A 223 5.78 -1.23 10.84
CA GLY A 223 6.33 -1.46 9.51
C GLY A 223 5.96 -0.34 8.54
N ASP A 224 4.71 0.09 8.50
CA ASP A 224 4.21 1.14 7.62
C ASP A 224 4.88 2.50 7.90
N ALA A 225 4.98 2.92 9.17
CA ALA A 225 5.64 4.17 9.54
C ALA A 225 7.14 4.18 9.21
N ASN A 226 7.78 3.02 9.08
CA ASN A 226 9.21 2.90 8.78
C ASN A 226 9.53 2.45 7.36
N VAL A 227 8.51 2.26 6.51
CA VAL A 227 8.64 1.97 5.09
C VAL A 227 8.21 3.16 4.24
N PHE A 228 7.00 3.65 4.41
CA PHE A 228 6.40 4.59 3.48
C PHE A 228 7.05 5.98 3.44
N PRO A 229 7.60 6.57 4.52
CA PRO A 229 8.38 7.81 4.43
C PRO A 229 9.51 7.73 3.42
N TYR A 230 10.12 6.55 3.27
CA TYR A 230 11.21 6.30 2.34
C TYR A 230 10.73 5.77 0.99
N TRP A 231 9.75 4.89 0.96
CA TRP A 231 9.20 4.33 -0.28
C TRP A 231 8.54 5.42 -1.14
N PHE A 232 7.82 6.35 -0.53
CA PHE A 232 7.30 7.56 -1.18
C PHE A 232 8.39 8.59 -1.49
N ARG A 233 9.65 8.36 -1.07
CA ARG A 233 10.77 9.30 -1.22
C ARG A 233 10.49 10.66 -0.58
N ILE A 234 9.79 10.70 0.54
CA ILE A 234 9.64 11.89 1.37
C ILE A 234 10.98 12.16 2.05
N PHE A 235 11.62 11.11 2.57
CA PHE A 235 12.97 11.15 3.10
C PHE A 235 13.87 10.23 2.28
N THR A 236 15.08 10.73 1.95
CA THR A 236 16.08 10.01 1.16
C THR A 236 17.43 9.92 1.87
N ASP A 237 17.50 10.40 3.12
CA ASP A 237 18.71 10.34 3.93
C ASP A 237 19.07 8.88 4.25
N ARG A 238 20.25 8.46 3.76
CA ARG A 238 20.74 7.09 3.91
C ARG A 238 20.90 6.68 5.38
N LYS A 239 21.29 7.61 6.28
CA LYS A 239 21.46 7.32 7.70
C LYS A 239 20.11 7.06 8.38
N MET A 240 19.09 7.84 8.05
CA MET A 240 17.73 7.62 8.53
C MET A 240 17.19 6.26 8.07
N ILE A 241 17.37 5.91 6.79
CA ILE A 241 16.94 4.60 6.25
C ILE A 241 17.61 3.45 7.01
N ILE A 242 18.93 3.50 7.19
CA ILE A 242 19.68 2.45 7.91
C ILE A 242 19.20 2.31 9.35
N LYS A 243 18.95 3.41 10.06
CA LYS A 243 18.43 3.40 11.42
C LYS A 243 17.04 2.76 11.51
N SER A 244 16.11 3.14 10.63
CA SER A 244 14.77 2.52 10.58
C SER A 244 14.83 1.03 10.25
N ILE A 245 15.70 0.60 9.34
CA ILE A 245 15.93 -0.82 9.06
C ILE A 245 16.44 -1.54 10.31
N ALA A 246 17.42 -0.97 11.02
CA ALA A 246 17.93 -1.55 12.25
C ALA A 246 16.85 -1.66 13.35
N ALA A 247 15.96 -0.67 13.46
CA ALA A 247 14.84 -0.70 14.38
C ALA A 247 13.81 -1.79 14.02
N ILE A 248 13.47 -1.95 12.73
CA ILE A 248 12.63 -3.04 12.22
C ILE A 248 13.25 -4.40 12.57
N GLN A 249 14.55 -4.58 12.33
CA GLN A 249 15.28 -5.83 12.63
C GLN A 249 15.33 -6.13 14.12
N LYS A 250 15.58 -5.13 14.96
CA LYS A 250 15.58 -5.25 16.43
C LYS A 250 14.23 -5.74 16.96
N GLN A 251 13.12 -5.27 16.36
CA GLN A 251 11.77 -5.70 16.70
C GLN A 251 11.33 -6.99 15.99
N LYS A 252 12.21 -7.58 15.15
CA LYS A 252 11.92 -8.79 14.34
C LYS A 252 10.67 -8.67 13.47
N LEU A 253 10.38 -7.45 12.96
CA LEU A 253 9.25 -7.24 12.06
C LEU A 253 9.52 -7.87 10.68
N ASP A 254 10.78 -8.06 10.32
CA ASP A 254 11.25 -8.67 9.08
C ASP A 254 11.41 -10.20 9.15
N GLN A 255 10.99 -10.83 10.26
CA GLN A 255 11.20 -12.27 10.49
C GLN A 255 9.86 -12.98 10.76
N PRO A 256 9.73 -14.23 10.24
CA PRO A 256 10.64 -15.01 9.37
C PRO A 256 10.66 -14.53 7.93
N LEU A 257 9.73 -13.63 7.55
CA LEU A 257 9.53 -13.03 6.24
C LEU A 257 9.16 -11.55 6.46
N PRO A 258 9.65 -10.57 5.67
CA PRO A 258 9.18 -9.20 5.77
C PRO A 258 7.76 -9.05 5.17
N LEU A 259 6.88 -8.19 5.65
CA LEU A 259 7.03 -7.36 6.81
C LEU A 259 5.76 -7.41 7.67
N LYS A 260 5.92 -7.39 8.98
CA LYS A 260 4.82 -7.25 9.95
C LYS A 260 4.51 -5.75 10.15
N TYR A 261 3.26 -5.43 10.51
CA TYR A 261 2.96 -4.07 10.98
C TYR A 261 3.55 -3.84 12.36
N THR A 262 3.36 -4.77 13.30
CA THR A 262 3.83 -4.67 14.68
C THR A 262 4.45 -5.99 15.15
N SER A 263 5.25 -5.95 16.23
CA SER A 263 5.76 -7.16 16.88
C SER A 263 4.79 -7.77 17.90
N PHE A 264 3.67 -7.09 18.17
CA PHE A 264 2.67 -7.48 19.18
C PHE A 264 1.26 -7.30 18.59
N ILE A 265 0.24 -7.72 19.33
CA ILE A 265 -1.17 -7.51 18.98
C ILE A 265 -1.64 -6.21 19.64
N PRO A 266 -1.89 -5.13 18.86
CA PRO A 266 -2.41 -3.88 19.40
C PRO A 266 -3.82 -4.06 19.98
N LYS A 267 -4.12 -3.30 21.04
CA LYS A 267 -5.44 -3.34 21.69
C LYS A 267 -6.46 -2.37 21.09
N ASN A 268 -6.03 -1.52 20.16
CA ASN A 268 -6.83 -0.43 19.58
C ASN A 268 -7.48 -0.80 18.24
N PHE A 269 -7.74 -2.08 18.01
CA PHE A 269 -8.41 -2.56 16.80
C PHE A 269 -9.93 -2.51 16.91
N PHE A 270 -10.58 -2.49 15.75
CA PHE A 270 -12.03 -2.58 15.65
C PHE A 270 -12.48 -4.02 15.91
N PHE A 271 -13.09 -4.22 17.08
CA PHE A 271 -13.43 -5.53 17.62
C PHE A 271 -14.16 -6.49 16.64
N PRO A 272 -15.20 -6.08 15.87
CA PRO A 272 -15.89 -7.02 14.98
C PRO A 272 -14.99 -7.66 13.92
N LEU A 273 -14.00 -6.93 13.40
CA LEU A 273 -13.08 -7.49 12.41
C LEU A 273 -12.07 -8.44 13.04
N GLU A 274 -11.61 -8.15 14.25
CA GLU A 274 -10.75 -9.04 15.02
C GLU A 274 -11.42 -10.40 15.33
N LEU A 275 -12.75 -10.46 15.41
CA LEU A 275 -13.47 -11.73 15.54
C LEU A 275 -13.41 -12.57 14.26
N VAL A 276 -13.42 -11.92 13.10
CA VAL A 276 -13.41 -12.59 11.79
C VAL A 276 -12.00 -12.94 11.36
N ALA A 277 -11.08 -11.99 11.51
CA ALA A 277 -9.69 -12.10 11.09
C ALA A 277 -8.76 -11.57 12.20
N PRO A 278 -8.60 -12.31 13.29
CA PRO A 278 -7.82 -11.87 14.45
C PRO A 278 -6.38 -11.57 14.05
N ASN A 279 -5.88 -10.43 14.54
CA ASN A 279 -4.50 -10.00 14.33
C ASN A 279 -4.12 -9.73 12.86
N TYR A 280 -5.10 -9.50 12.01
CA TYR A 280 -4.93 -9.27 10.57
C TYR A 280 -3.99 -8.07 10.29
N GLU A 281 -4.18 -6.94 10.99
CA GLU A 281 -3.34 -5.74 10.89
C GLU A 281 -2.33 -5.58 12.05
N GLY A 282 -2.14 -6.62 12.83
CA GLY A 282 -1.19 -6.65 13.94
C GLY A 282 0.17 -7.23 13.55
N ASN A 283 0.51 -8.39 14.12
CA ASN A 283 1.79 -9.07 13.86
C ASN A 283 1.75 -10.05 12.68
N SER A 284 0.68 -10.09 11.89
CA SER A 284 0.64 -10.80 10.61
C SER A 284 1.60 -10.18 9.60
N ILE A 285 2.17 -11.02 8.72
CA ILE A 285 3.16 -10.61 7.73
C ILE A 285 2.45 -10.27 6.43
N TRP A 286 2.52 -9.02 6.01
CA TRP A 286 1.89 -8.52 4.80
C TRP A 286 2.84 -8.48 3.61
N ALA A 287 2.51 -9.20 2.54
CA ALA A 287 3.39 -9.32 1.38
C ALA A 287 3.60 -7.98 0.65
N HIS A 288 2.55 -7.14 0.50
CA HIS A 288 2.69 -5.84 -0.14
C HIS A 288 3.65 -4.92 0.64
N LEU A 289 3.50 -4.86 1.98
CA LEU A 289 4.36 -4.07 2.85
C LEU A 289 5.80 -4.58 2.81
N GLY A 290 5.98 -5.92 2.80
CA GLY A 290 7.27 -6.55 2.67
C GLY A 290 7.99 -6.22 1.37
N LEU A 291 7.28 -6.19 0.25
CA LEU A 291 7.87 -5.82 -1.04
C LEU A 291 8.23 -4.32 -1.11
N CYS A 292 7.42 -3.43 -0.51
CA CYS A 292 7.80 -2.03 -0.36
C CYS A 292 9.02 -1.86 0.56
N TYR A 293 9.13 -2.64 1.64
CA TYR A 293 10.30 -2.66 2.50
C TYR A 293 11.56 -3.13 1.77
N ILE A 294 11.47 -4.19 0.95
CA ILE A 294 12.61 -4.67 0.15
C ILE A 294 13.10 -3.60 -0.83
N ASP A 295 12.19 -2.82 -1.45
CA ASP A 295 12.55 -1.66 -2.27
C ASP A 295 13.39 -0.64 -1.48
N VAL A 296 12.96 -0.31 -0.25
CA VAL A 296 13.68 0.61 0.64
C VAL A 296 15.05 0.05 1.02
N VAL A 297 15.11 -1.21 1.45
CA VAL A 297 16.36 -1.90 1.80
C VAL A 297 17.33 -1.92 0.63
N ALA A 298 16.85 -2.19 -0.59
CA ALA A 298 17.69 -2.24 -1.79
C ALA A 298 18.42 -0.92 -2.09
N SER A 299 17.87 0.20 -1.65
CA SER A 299 18.50 1.52 -1.82
C SER A 299 19.79 1.70 -0.98
N VAL A 300 19.96 0.92 0.08
CA VAL A 300 21.08 1.04 1.03
C VAL A 300 21.87 -0.26 1.23
N ASP A 301 21.22 -1.42 1.13
CA ASP A 301 21.82 -2.75 1.31
C ASP A 301 21.21 -3.77 0.32
N LYS A 302 21.85 -3.88 -0.84
CA LYS A 302 21.44 -4.85 -1.88
C LYS A 302 21.59 -6.30 -1.44
N LYS A 303 22.54 -6.62 -0.57
CA LYS A 303 22.76 -8.00 -0.10
C LYS A 303 21.60 -8.46 0.78
N LEU A 304 21.20 -7.61 1.71
CA LEU A 304 20.03 -7.87 2.57
C LEU A 304 18.73 -7.94 1.73
N ALA A 305 18.54 -7.02 0.78
CA ALA A 305 17.38 -7.05 -0.11
C ALA A 305 17.29 -8.37 -0.89
N ARG A 306 18.42 -8.85 -1.48
CA ARG A 306 18.47 -10.15 -2.17
C ARG A 306 18.09 -11.31 -1.25
N LYS A 307 18.50 -11.29 0.02
CA LYS A 307 18.10 -12.30 1.01
C LYS A 307 16.57 -12.36 1.14
N TYR A 308 15.92 -11.21 1.31
CA TYR A 308 14.45 -11.15 1.44
C TYR A 308 13.73 -11.58 0.15
N VAL A 309 14.25 -11.19 -1.01
CA VAL A 309 13.72 -11.66 -2.31
C VAL A 309 13.77 -13.18 -2.41
N GLN A 310 14.84 -13.83 -1.92
CA GLN A 310 14.95 -15.29 -1.91
C GLN A 310 13.96 -15.94 -0.92
N GLU A 311 13.67 -15.31 0.23
CA GLU A 311 12.63 -15.82 1.14
C GLU A 311 11.25 -15.81 0.47
N TYR A 312 10.89 -14.74 -0.24
CA TYR A 312 9.65 -14.69 -1.03
C TYR A 312 9.66 -15.75 -2.16
N LYS A 313 10.79 -15.94 -2.84
CA LYS A 313 10.93 -17.01 -3.84
C LYS A 313 10.56 -18.37 -3.27
N LYS A 314 11.11 -18.71 -2.10
CA LYS A 314 10.79 -19.96 -1.40
C LYS A 314 9.29 -20.10 -1.11
N GLN A 315 8.62 -19.02 -0.68
CA GLN A 315 7.18 -19.04 -0.43
C GLN A 315 6.37 -19.27 -1.72
N ILE A 316 6.74 -18.57 -2.81
CA ILE A 316 6.10 -18.74 -4.13
C ILE A 316 6.23 -20.20 -4.60
N GLU A 317 7.43 -20.77 -4.52
CA GLU A 317 7.70 -22.15 -4.97
C GLU A 317 7.03 -23.19 -4.08
N LYS A 318 7.00 -22.97 -2.76
CA LYS A 318 6.34 -23.84 -1.78
C LYS A 318 4.83 -23.89 -2.00
N HIS A 319 4.20 -22.73 -2.17
CA HIS A 319 2.74 -22.63 -2.28
C HIS A 319 2.26 -22.67 -3.73
N LYS A 320 3.17 -22.64 -4.71
CA LYS A 320 2.86 -22.51 -6.14
C LYS A 320 1.93 -21.33 -6.43
N ASN A 321 2.08 -20.25 -5.66
CA ASN A 321 1.25 -19.07 -5.73
C ASN A 321 1.92 -17.89 -5.00
N PHE A 322 1.44 -16.67 -5.22
CA PHE A 322 1.79 -15.49 -4.43
C PHE A 322 0.64 -15.14 -3.50
N LEU A 323 0.88 -15.25 -2.19
CA LEU A 323 -0.14 -15.07 -1.16
C LEU A 323 -0.16 -13.63 -0.64
N GLU A 324 -1.32 -13.23 -0.11
CA GLU A 324 -1.59 -11.93 0.49
C GLU A 324 -0.81 -11.72 1.78
N LEU A 325 -1.02 -12.61 2.74
CA LEU A 325 -0.41 -12.49 4.06
C LEU A 325 -0.14 -13.86 4.71
N TYR A 326 0.74 -13.80 5.71
CA TYR A 326 1.14 -14.96 6.48
C TYR A 326 0.96 -14.66 7.98
N ASN A 327 0.81 -15.70 8.77
CA ASN A 327 0.83 -15.59 10.23
C ASN A 327 2.26 -15.23 10.74
N PRO A 328 2.44 -14.90 12.02
CA PRO A 328 3.74 -14.53 12.58
C PRO A 328 4.84 -15.58 12.38
N GLU A 329 4.47 -16.86 12.19
CA GLU A 329 5.37 -18.00 11.98
C GLU A 329 5.69 -18.24 10.49
N GLY A 330 5.16 -17.41 9.58
CA GLY A 330 5.41 -17.48 8.13
C GLY A 330 4.61 -18.59 7.42
N GLN A 331 3.52 -19.08 8.02
CA GLN A 331 2.56 -19.95 7.35
C GLN A 331 1.44 -19.09 6.73
N PRO A 332 0.75 -19.56 5.67
CA PRO A 332 -0.39 -18.84 5.13
C PRO A 332 -1.39 -18.50 6.23
N TYR A 333 -1.79 -17.24 6.30
CA TYR A 333 -2.74 -16.78 7.30
C TYR A 333 -4.09 -17.48 7.12
N LYS A 334 -4.65 -17.95 8.22
CA LYS A 334 -5.99 -18.54 8.28
C LYS A 334 -6.66 -18.25 9.61
N SER A 335 -7.96 -17.99 9.57
CA SER A 335 -8.84 -17.92 10.73
C SER A 335 -10.09 -18.81 10.51
N LEU A 336 -11.05 -18.74 11.41
CA LEU A 336 -12.31 -19.44 11.24
C LEU A 336 -13.05 -18.99 9.97
N PHE A 337 -13.02 -17.68 9.66
CA PHE A 337 -13.80 -17.07 8.57
C PHE A 337 -12.95 -16.56 7.42
N TYR A 338 -11.63 -16.56 7.54
CA TYR A 338 -10.72 -15.98 6.57
C TYR A 338 -9.59 -16.93 6.20
N TYR A 339 -9.19 -16.88 4.96
CA TYR A 339 -7.95 -17.48 4.46
C TYR A 339 -7.22 -16.45 3.59
N SER A 340 -5.90 -16.36 3.75
CA SER A 340 -5.04 -15.49 2.94
C SER A 340 -5.39 -15.57 1.46
N ASP A 341 -5.61 -14.46 0.80
CA ASP A 341 -5.87 -14.45 -0.63
C ASP A 341 -4.66 -14.90 -1.44
N ALA A 342 -4.84 -15.19 -2.70
CA ALA A 342 -3.83 -15.80 -3.54
C ALA A 342 -3.90 -15.22 -4.96
N GLY A 343 -2.79 -15.30 -5.68
CA GLY A 343 -2.68 -14.71 -7.01
C GLY A 343 -2.65 -13.18 -6.94
N MET A 344 -1.88 -12.63 -5.97
CA MET A 344 -1.81 -11.19 -5.74
C MET A 344 -0.96 -10.49 -6.80
N LEU A 345 -1.47 -9.40 -7.35
CA LEU A 345 -0.77 -8.54 -8.33
C LEU A 345 0.57 -8.02 -7.80
N TRP A 346 0.73 -7.96 -6.47
CA TRP A 346 1.98 -7.55 -5.82
C TRP A 346 3.18 -8.38 -6.23
N CYS A 347 2.98 -9.61 -6.73
CA CYS A 347 4.07 -10.43 -7.29
C CYS A 347 4.81 -9.71 -8.43
N SER A 348 4.20 -8.72 -9.09
CA SER A 348 4.87 -7.86 -10.08
C SER A 348 6.08 -7.12 -9.48
N LYS A 349 5.98 -6.65 -8.23
CA LYS A 349 7.12 -6.03 -7.51
C LYS A 349 8.22 -7.06 -7.25
N TRP A 350 7.86 -8.24 -6.76
CA TRP A 350 8.85 -9.31 -6.57
C TRP A 350 9.57 -9.64 -7.89
N PHE A 351 8.81 -9.70 -8.98
CA PHE A 351 9.35 -10.02 -10.31
C PHE A 351 10.41 -9.00 -10.78
N VAL A 352 10.25 -7.74 -10.44
CA VAL A 352 11.25 -6.69 -10.71
C VAL A 352 12.41 -6.77 -9.72
N LEU A 353 12.12 -6.94 -8.42
CA LEU A 353 13.13 -6.97 -7.35
C LEU A 353 14.09 -8.16 -7.45
N LYS A 354 13.70 -9.27 -8.10
CA LYS A 354 14.59 -10.43 -8.29
C LYS A 354 15.85 -10.12 -9.10
N THR A 355 15.85 -9.01 -9.84
CA THR A 355 17.01 -8.58 -10.68
C THR A 355 18.02 -7.73 -9.91
N LEU A 356 17.86 -7.53 -8.61
CA LEU A 356 18.75 -6.74 -7.75
C LEU A 356 20.21 -7.22 -7.72
#